data_876f66f82d83b370526af02f02902d0b
#
_entry.id   876f66f82d83b370526af02f02902d0b
#
_cell.length_a   1.000
_cell.length_b   1.000
_cell.length_c   1.000
_cell.angle_alpha   90.00
_cell.angle_beta   90.00
_cell.angle_gamma   90.00
#
_symmetry.space_group_name_H-M   'P 1'
#
loop_
_entity.id
_entity.type
_entity.pdbx_description
1 polymer ?
#
loop_
_entity_poly.entity_id
_entity_poly.type
_entity_poly.pdbx_seq_one_letter_code
_entity_poly.pdbx_strand_id
1 'polypeptide(L)'
;LGFPTRFEAAAMTLPLNTILSGDCIAMMNSLPAGSVDLVFADPPYNLQLGGELLRPDNSKVEGVDEDWDRFSDFSAYDGFTREWLKAARRVLKDDGGLWVIGSYHNIFRVGAILQDLGFWMLNDIVWRKSNPMPNFKGTRFTNAHETLIWCAKSSDSRYTFNYDTMKALNDDLQMRSDWTLPLCTGG
;
A
#
# COMPACT_ATOMS: atom_id res chain seq x y z
N LEU A 1 20.76 42.52 28.68
CA LEU A 1 20.13 42.15 27.41
C LEU A 1 20.08 40.64 27.37
N GLY A 2 18.92 40.03 27.79
CA GLY A 2 18.72 38.60 27.79
C GLY A 2 18.34 38.13 26.41
N PHE A 3 18.99 37.06 25.92
CA PHE A 3 18.60 36.35 24.72
C PHE A 3 17.35 35.50 25.01
N PRO A 4 16.40 35.41 24.08
CA PRO A 4 15.22 34.61 24.32
C PRO A 4 15.58 33.12 24.33
N THR A 5 15.05 32.46 25.35
CA THR A 5 15.13 31.04 25.61
C THR A 5 14.64 30.21 24.38
N ARG A 6 15.43 29.17 24.08
CA ARG A 6 15.07 28.06 23.18
C ARG A 6 13.61 27.64 23.42
N PHE A 7 12.79 27.75 22.41
CA PHE A 7 11.51 27.04 22.39
C PHE A 7 11.83 25.53 22.39
N GLU A 8 11.63 24.87 23.51
CA GLU A 8 11.51 23.41 23.54
C GLU A 8 10.28 23.04 22.71
N ALA A 9 10.53 22.53 21.52
CA ALA A 9 9.47 21.87 20.76
C ALA A 9 8.96 20.72 21.64
N ALA A 10 7.70 20.80 22.08
CA ALA A 10 7.05 19.72 22.80
C ALA A 10 7.24 18.44 21.98
N ALA A 11 7.85 17.43 22.59
CA ALA A 11 8.05 16.14 21.94
C ALA A 11 6.66 15.62 21.54
N MET A 12 6.37 15.62 20.24
CA MET A 12 5.12 15.06 19.73
C MET A 12 5.11 13.58 20.06
N THR A 13 4.21 13.18 20.95
CA THR A 13 4.00 11.76 21.30
C THR A 13 3.31 11.07 20.15
N LEU A 14 3.81 9.88 19.77
CA LEU A 14 3.16 9.05 18.76
C LEU A 14 1.78 8.58 19.26
N PRO A 15 0.73 8.68 18.44
CA PRO A 15 -0.60 8.17 18.77
C PRO A 15 -0.62 6.63 18.65
N LEU A 16 -0.12 5.93 19.67
CA LEU A 16 -0.07 4.47 19.67
C LEU A 16 -1.46 3.87 19.85
N ASN A 17 -1.73 2.74 19.19
CA ASN A 17 -3.00 1.99 19.25
C ASN A 17 -4.23 2.85 18.91
N THR A 18 -4.09 3.75 17.96
CA THR A 18 -5.12 4.73 17.60
C THR A 18 -5.41 4.66 16.10
N ILE A 19 -6.67 4.78 15.72
CA ILE A 19 -7.09 4.97 14.33
C ILE A 19 -7.11 6.47 14.07
N LEU A 20 -6.31 6.94 13.10
CA LEU A 20 -6.33 8.31 12.63
C LEU A 20 -7.22 8.40 11.40
N SER A 21 -8.33 9.12 11.49
CA SER A 21 -9.26 9.34 10.39
C SER A 21 -8.99 10.66 9.69
N GLY A 22 -8.92 10.66 8.36
CA GLY A 22 -8.70 11.86 7.55
C GLY A 22 -7.85 11.62 6.32
N ASP A 23 -7.40 12.68 5.69
CA ASP A 23 -6.48 12.64 4.56
C ASP A 23 -5.15 11.99 4.98
N CYS A 24 -4.76 10.89 4.31
CA CYS A 24 -3.61 10.10 4.70
C CYS A 24 -2.28 10.88 4.63
N ILE A 25 -2.16 11.80 3.68
CA ILE A 25 -0.95 12.62 3.51
C ILE A 25 -0.83 13.60 4.69
N ALA A 26 -1.93 14.28 5.02
CA ALA A 26 -1.98 15.20 6.17
C ALA A 26 -1.71 14.46 7.48
N MET A 27 -2.34 13.27 7.67
CA MET A 27 -2.15 12.47 8.88
C MET A 27 -0.71 11.98 9.01
N MET A 28 -0.12 11.41 7.97
CA MET A 28 1.29 11.03 8.00
C MET A 28 2.20 12.24 8.25
N ASN A 29 1.92 13.39 7.63
CA ASN A 29 2.72 14.60 7.82
C ASN A 29 2.63 15.18 9.23
N SER A 30 1.60 14.86 9.99
CA SER A 30 1.49 15.21 11.41
C SER A 30 2.36 14.34 12.34
N LEU A 31 2.81 13.18 11.86
CA LEU A 31 3.68 12.28 12.66
C LEU A 31 5.15 12.73 12.60
N PRO A 32 5.96 12.44 13.63
CA PRO A 32 7.40 12.69 13.60
C PRO A 32 8.09 11.92 12.46
N ALA A 33 9.10 12.51 11.84
CA ALA A 33 9.93 11.82 10.87
C ALA A 33 10.68 10.64 11.52
N GLY A 34 10.85 9.53 10.78
CA GLY A 34 11.60 8.37 11.25
C GLY A 34 11.00 7.70 12.50
N SER A 35 9.68 7.71 12.64
CA SER A 35 8.98 7.20 13.82
C SER A 35 8.25 5.87 13.62
N VAL A 36 8.08 5.44 12.36
CA VAL A 36 7.28 4.27 11.98
C VAL A 36 8.19 3.15 11.50
N ASP A 37 8.01 1.94 12.03
CA ASP A 37 8.79 0.76 11.66
C ASP A 37 8.29 0.11 10.37
N LEU A 38 6.98 0.14 10.14
CA LEU A 38 6.33 -0.51 9.01
C LEU A 38 5.17 0.34 8.50
N VAL A 39 5.09 0.48 7.20
CA VAL A 39 3.89 0.97 6.50
C VAL A 39 3.36 -0.18 5.63
N PHE A 40 2.08 -0.53 5.82
CA PHE A 40 1.33 -1.38 4.91
C PHE A 40 0.23 -0.54 4.28
N ALA A 41 0.28 -0.34 2.98
CA ALA A 41 -0.61 0.56 2.26
C ALA A 41 -1.51 -0.19 1.26
N ASP A 42 -2.81 0.11 1.33
CA ASP A 42 -3.82 -0.26 0.34
C ASP A 42 -4.40 1.03 -0.25
N PRO A 43 -3.69 1.64 -1.23
CA PRO A 43 -4.06 2.93 -1.78
C PRO A 43 -5.23 2.81 -2.77
N PRO A 44 -5.87 3.93 -3.17
CA PRO A 44 -6.82 3.94 -4.28
C PRO A 44 -6.26 3.23 -5.51
N TYR A 45 -7.09 2.41 -6.17
CA TYR A 45 -6.66 1.63 -7.34
C TYR A 45 -6.84 2.38 -8.66
N ASN A 46 -7.55 3.52 -8.64
CA ASN A 46 -7.93 4.28 -9.84
C ASN A 46 -8.56 3.35 -10.89
N LEU A 47 -9.62 2.66 -10.47
CA LEU A 47 -10.28 1.64 -11.29
C LEU A 47 -10.77 2.24 -12.61
N GLN A 48 -10.23 1.77 -13.72
CA GLN A 48 -10.62 2.21 -15.08
C GLN A 48 -11.89 1.46 -15.51
N LEU A 49 -13.01 1.77 -14.84
CA LEU A 49 -14.29 1.17 -15.14
C LEU A 49 -15.06 2.09 -16.09
N GLY A 50 -15.29 1.62 -17.31
CA GLY A 50 -16.06 2.34 -18.32
C GLY A 50 -17.59 2.35 -18.07
N GLY A 51 -18.05 2.26 -16.82
CA GLY A 51 -19.46 2.23 -16.43
C GLY A 51 -19.71 1.45 -15.15
N GLU A 52 -20.97 1.34 -14.76
CA GLU A 52 -21.39 0.59 -13.56
C GLU A 52 -21.06 -0.91 -13.70
N LEU A 53 -20.46 -1.48 -12.65
CA LEU A 53 -20.30 -2.93 -12.53
C LEU A 53 -21.60 -3.53 -12.00
N LEU A 54 -22.29 -4.27 -12.89
CA LEU A 54 -23.50 -5.00 -12.53
C LEU A 54 -23.19 -6.49 -12.39
N ARG A 55 -23.78 -7.13 -11.39
CA ARG A 55 -23.82 -8.59 -11.27
C ARG A 55 -24.78 -9.18 -12.34
N PRO A 56 -24.74 -10.51 -12.59
CA PRO A 56 -25.65 -11.17 -13.54
C PRO A 56 -27.14 -10.96 -13.24
N ASP A 57 -27.48 -10.67 -11.99
CA ASP A 57 -28.84 -10.37 -11.53
C ASP A 57 -29.22 -8.88 -11.64
N ASN A 58 -28.41 -8.07 -12.34
CA ASN A 58 -28.50 -6.62 -12.47
C ASN A 58 -28.34 -5.82 -11.16
N SER A 59 -27.93 -6.44 -10.06
CA SER A 59 -27.55 -5.70 -8.86
C SER A 59 -26.21 -5.01 -9.03
N LYS A 60 -26.08 -3.78 -8.48
CA LYS A 60 -24.83 -3.02 -8.52
C LYS A 60 -23.80 -3.64 -7.57
N VAL A 61 -22.53 -3.68 -8.01
CA VAL A 61 -21.41 -4.04 -7.11
C VAL A 61 -21.07 -2.80 -6.28
N GLU A 62 -21.35 -2.85 -4.99
CA GLU A 62 -20.97 -1.78 -4.06
C GLU A 62 -19.44 -1.71 -3.90
N GLY A 63 -18.89 -0.53 -3.66
CA GLY A 63 -17.47 -0.31 -3.41
C GLY A 63 -16.60 -0.05 -4.64
N VAL A 64 -17.19 0.19 -5.82
CA VAL A 64 -16.47 0.47 -7.08
C VAL A 64 -16.65 1.91 -7.55
N ASP A 65 -17.45 2.71 -6.87
CA ASP A 65 -17.89 4.05 -7.30
C ASP A 65 -17.53 5.16 -6.30
N GLU A 66 -16.61 4.90 -5.38
CA GLU A 66 -16.22 5.87 -4.36
C GLU A 66 -15.43 7.03 -4.97
N ASP A 67 -15.80 8.26 -4.64
CA ASP A 67 -15.17 9.48 -5.19
C ASP A 67 -13.68 9.57 -4.89
N TRP A 68 -13.24 8.99 -3.78
CA TRP A 68 -11.82 8.96 -3.38
C TRP A 68 -10.93 8.03 -4.24
N ASP A 69 -11.54 7.08 -5.00
CA ASP A 69 -10.83 6.19 -5.94
C ASP A 69 -10.93 6.67 -7.40
N ARG A 70 -11.41 7.91 -7.62
CA ARG A 70 -11.55 8.51 -8.95
C ARG A 70 -10.58 9.66 -9.14
N PHE A 71 -9.74 9.53 -10.14
CA PHE A 71 -8.83 10.60 -10.56
C PHE A 71 -9.21 11.07 -11.96
N SER A 72 -9.03 12.37 -12.23
CA SER A 72 -9.33 12.97 -13.53
C SER A 72 -8.53 12.34 -14.67
N ASP A 73 -7.29 11.97 -14.38
CA ASP A 73 -6.35 11.38 -15.31
C ASP A 73 -5.19 10.69 -14.56
N PHE A 74 -4.31 10.05 -15.30
CA PHE A 74 -3.14 9.40 -14.71
C PHE A 74 -2.12 10.36 -14.11
N SER A 75 -2.06 11.59 -14.57
CA SER A 75 -1.14 12.59 -13.99
C SER A 75 -1.58 12.98 -12.58
N ALA A 76 -2.90 13.15 -12.37
CA ALA A 76 -3.47 13.39 -11.05
C ALA A 76 -3.23 12.20 -10.10
N TYR A 77 -3.42 10.98 -10.59
CA TYR A 77 -3.14 9.77 -9.82
C TYR A 77 -1.66 9.65 -9.45
N ASP A 78 -0.75 9.89 -10.39
CA ASP A 78 0.70 9.87 -10.15
C ASP A 78 1.12 10.96 -9.15
N GLY A 79 0.51 12.14 -9.25
CA GLY A 79 0.71 13.23 -8.30
C GLY A 79 0.33 12.83 -6.88
N PHE A 80 -0.88 12.31 -6.69
CA PHE A 80 -1.34 11.78 -5.40
C PHE A 80 -0.43 10.67 -4.89
N THR A 81 -0.10 9.70 -5.74
CA THR A 81 0.76 8.58 -5.38
C THR A 81 2.14 9.03 -4.93
N ARG A 82 2.73 10.00 -5.62
CA ARG A 82 4.02 10.59 -5.25
C ARG A 82 3.98 11.28 -3.89
N GLU A 83 2.93 11.99 -3.60
CA GLU A 83 2.82 12.75 -2.33
C GLU A 83 2.61 11.83 -1.12
N TRP A 84 1.72 10.82 -1.20
CA TRP A 84 1.57 9.90 -0.07
C TRP A 84 2.81 9.01 0.12
N LEU A 85 3.50 8.60 -0.95
CA LEU A 85 4.75 7.84 -0.84
C LEU A 85 5.88 8.68 -0.24
N LYS A 86 5.98 9.97 -0.56
CA LYS A 86 6.91 10.89 0.11
C LYS A 86 6.61 11.00 1.61
N ALA A 87 5.34 11.14 1.98
CA ALA A 87 4.92 11.20 3.37
C ALA A 87 5.25 9.89 4.11
N ALA A 88 4.97 8.73 3.50
CA ALA A 88 5.33 7.42 4.03
C ALA A 88 6.84 7.28 4.21
N ARG A 89 7.64 7.68 3.21
CA ARG A 89 9.10 7.64 3.29
C ARG A 89 9.66 8.52 4.42
N ARG A 90 9.04 9.67 4.65
CA ARG A 90 9.44 10.59 5.72
C ARG A 90 9.21 10.00 7.11
N VAL A 91 8.05 9.36 7.33
CA VAL A 91 7.72 8.79 8.64
C VAL A 91 8.43 7.48 8.92
N LEU A 92 8.81 6.70 7.89
CA LEU A 92 9.56 5.47 8.05
C LEU A 92 10.93 5.72 8.69
N LYS A 93 11.28 4.87 9.67
CA LYS A 93 12.66 4.75 10.17
C LYS A 93 13.60 4.34 9.04
N ASP A 94 14.89 4.51 9.21
CA ASP A 94 15.88 4.17 8.18
C ASP A 94 15.89 2.65 7.89
N ASP A 95 15.62 1.82 8.90
CA ASP A 95 15.49 0.37 8.79
C ASP A 95 14.01 -0.09 8.62
N GLY A 96 13.09 0.85 8.42
CA GLY A 96 11.67 0.58 8.24
C GLY A 96 11.34 0.00 6.87
N GLY A 97 10.26 -0.81 6.81
CA GLY A 97 9.77 -1.44 5.60
C GLY A 97 8.46 -0.82 5.09
N LEU A 98 8.27 -0.84 3.79
CA LEU A 98 7.02 -0.45 3.13
C LEU A 98 6.47 -1.62 2.32
N TRP A 99 5.19 -1.89 2.50
CA TRP A 99 4.41 -2.81 1.67
C TRP A 99 3.28 -2.04 1.01
N VAL A 100 3.09 -2.25 -0.28
CA VAL A 100 1.98 -1.65 -1.03
C VAL A 100 1.26 -2.74 -1.80
N ILE A 101 -0.04 -2.91 -1.57
CA ILE A 101 -0.88 -3.81 -2.36
C ILE A 101 -1.52 -3.02 -3.52
N GLY A 102 -1.74 -3.69 -4.63
CA GLY A 102 -2.45 -3.14 -5.77
C GLY A 102 -2.79 -4.17 -6.82
N SER A 103 -3.62 -3.75 -7.76
CA SER A 103 -4.01 -4.55 -8.92
C SER A 103 -3.31 -4.07 -10.19
N TYR A 104 -3.60 -4.73 -11.31
CA TYR A 104 -3.09 -4.31 -12.64
C TYR A 104 -3.50 -2.87 -13.04
N HIS A 105 -4.46 -2.26 -12.34
CA HIS A 105 -4.86 -0.88 -12.61
C HIS A 105 -3.82 0.15 -12.16
N ASN A 106 -3.14 -0.12 -11.04
CA ASN A 106 -2.29 0.88 -10.37
C ASN A 106 -0.86 0.42 -10.08
N ILE A 107 -0.64 -0.88 -9.87
CA ILE A 107 0.62 -1.37 -9.28
C ILE A 107 1.87 -1.01 -10.09
N PHE A 108 1.77 -0.97 -11.42
CA PHE A 108 2.90 -0.61 -12.29
C PHE A 108 3.31 0.85 -12.13
N ARG A 109 2.32 1.76 -11.95
CA ARG A 109 2.59 3.18 -11.68
C ARG A 109 3.16 3.40 -10.30
N VAL A 110 2.57 2.74 -9.29
CA VAL A 110 3.08 2.75 -7.92
C VAL A 110 4.52 2.25 -7.88
N GLY A 111 4.82 1.13 -8.55
CA GLY A 111 6.17 0.57 -8.62
C GLY A 111 7.19 1.53 -9.25
N ALA A 112 6.83 2.17 -10.36
CA ALA A 112 7.71 3.18 -10.99
C ALA A 112 7.97 4.37 -10.05
N ILE A 113 6.93 4.89 -9.38
CA ILE A 113 7.07 6.03 -8.47
C ILE A 113 7.89 5.66 -7.22
N LEU A 114 7.75 4.43 -6.70
CA LEU A 114 8.59 3.93 -5.61
C LEU A 114 10.08 3.99 -5.99
N GLN A 115 10.43 3.52 -7.20
CA GLN A 115 11.80 3.56 -7.71
C GLN A 115 12.29 5.01 -7.90
N ASP A 116 11.46 5.89 -8.48
CA ASP A 116 11.77 7.31 -8.64
C ASP A 116 12.06 8.02 -7.31
N LEU A 117 11.36 7.62 -6.24
CA LEU A 117 11.54 8.16 -4.89
C LEU A 117 12.71 7.53 -4.13
N GLY A 118 13.44 6.59 -4.73
CA GLY A 118 14.62 5.97 -4.16
C GLY A 118 14.32 4.92 -3.10
N PHE A 119 13.15 4.29 -3.12
CA PHE A 119 12.92 3.08 -2.33
C PHE A 119 13.71 1.91 -2.92
N TRP A 120 14.24 1.05 -2.05
CA TRP A 120 14.94 -0.15 -2.46
C TRP A 120 13.96 -1.33 -2.55
N MET A 121 13.71 -1.80 -3.77
CA MET A 121 12.78 -2.89 -4.02
C MET A 121 13.37 -4.21 -3.53
N LEU A 122 12.65 -4.92 -2.66
CA LEU A 122 13.06 -6.22 -2.11
C LEU A 122 12.41 -7.37 -2.88
N ASN A 123 11.08 -7.33 -2.99
CA ASN A 123 10.30 -8.30 -3.78
C ASN A 123 9.02 -7.67 -4.31
N ASP A 124 8.49 -8.26 -5.38
CA ASP A 124 7.09 -8.30 -5.67
C ASP A 124 6.52 -9.66 -5.22
N ILE A 125 5.34 -9.64 -4.62
CA ILE A 125 4.66 -10.85 -4.17
C ILE A 125 3.33 -10.94 -4.92
N VAL A 126 3.08 -12.10 -5.55
CA VAL A 126 1.82 -12.37 -6.22
C VAL A 126 0.87 -13.05 -5.24
N TRP A 127 -0.17 -12.36 -4.82
CA TRP A 127 -1.28 -12.97 -4.10
C TRP A 127 -2.26 -13.60 -5.09
N ARG A 128 -2.22 -14.92 -5.22
CA ARG A 128 -3.18 -15.69 -6.01
C ARG A 128 -4.44 -15.93 -5.19
N LYS A 129 -5.57 -15.45 -5.69
CA LYS A 129 -6.89 -15.64 -5.08
C LYS A 129 -7.37 -17.06 -5.35
N SER A 130 -7.65 -17.85 -4.31
CA SER A 130 -8.19 -19.21 -4.49
C SER A 130 -9.66 -19.21 -4.92
N ASN A 131 -10.39 -18.11 -4.68
CA ASN A 131 -11.79 -17.89 -5.01
C ASN A 131 -12.01 -16.56 -5.76
N PRO A 132 -11.36 -16.33 -6.93
CA PRO A 132 -11.47 -15.06 -7.63
C PRO A 132 -12.89 -14.87 -8.19
N MET A 133 -13.36 -13.60 -8.19
CA MET A 133 -14.64 -13.26 -8.82
C MET A 133 -14.53 -13.43 -10.34
N PRO A 134 -15.43 -14.17 -10.99
CA PRO A 134 -15.37 -14.38 -12.43
C PRO A 134 -15.60 -13.08 -13.21
N ASN A 135 -15.06 -13.01 -14.43
CA ASN A 135 -15.45 -11.96 -15.37
C ASN A 135 -16.82 -12.31 -15.98
N PHE A 136 -17.87 -11.70 -15.49
CA PHE A 136 -19.25 -12.02 -15.88
C PHE A 136 -19.55 -11.81 -17.37
N LYS A 137 -18.87 -10.88 -18.03
CA LYS A 137 -19.02 -10.63 -19.46
C LYS A 137 -18.25 -11.62 -20.33
N GLY A 138 -17.37 -12.44 -19.77
CA GLY A 138 -16.55 -13.41 -20.50
C GLY A 138 -15.64 -12.80 -21.59
N THR A 139 -15.29 -11.51 -21.48
CA THR A 139 -14.54 -10.76 -22.50
C THR A 139 -13.06 -10.64 -22.21
N ARG A 140 -12.63 -11.07 -21.02
CA ARG A 140 -11.23 -11.06 -20.55
C ARG A 140 -11.03 -12.13 -19.48
N PHE A 141 -9.79 -12.35 -19.09
CA PHE A 141 -9.46 -13.29 -18.02
C PHE A 141 -10.06 -12.85 -16.67
N THR A 142 -10.36 -13.84 -15.83
CA THR A 142 -10.67 -13.59 -14.41
C THR A 142 -9.46 -12.96 -13.74
N ASN A 143 -9.67 -11.86 -12.98
CA ASN A 143 -8.61 -11.23 -12.21
C ASN A 143 -8.30 -12.06 -10.95
N ALA A 144 -7.40 -13.04 -11.10
CA ALA A 144 -7.14 -14.07 -10.12
C ALA A 144 -5.95 -13.74 -9.20
N HIS A 145 -5.35 -12.57 -9.29
CA HIS A 145 -4.26 -12.17 -8.40
C HIS A 145 -4.21 -10.67 -8.17
N GLU A 146 -3.53 -10.31 -7.10
CA GLU A 146 -3.04 -8.96 -6.84
C GLU A 146 -1.53 -9.01 -6.57
N THR A 147 -0.89 -7.87 -6.63
CA THR A 147 0.55 -7.76 -6.40
C THR A 147 0.81 -6.91 -5.17
N LEU A 148 1.68 -7.41 -4.29
CA LEU A 148 2.23 -6.62 -3.20
C LEU A 148 3.67 -6.28 -3.55
N ILE A 149 4.03 -5.02 -3.43
CA ILE A 149 5.42 -4.57 -3.53
C ILE A 149 5.97 -4.41 -2.12
N TRP A 150 7.09 -5.08 -1.84
CA TRP A 150 7.83 -4.91 -0.61
C TRP A 150 9.14 -4.19 -0.88
N CYS A 151 9.38 -3.12 -0.15
CA CYS A 151 10.61 -2.34 -0.28
C CYS A 151 11.12 -1.83 1.07
N ALA A 152 12.42 -1.60 1.12
CA ALA A 152 13.10 -0.90 2.18
C ALA A 152 13.22 0.60 1.83
N LYS A 153 13.51 1.44 2.81
CA LYS A 153 13.66 2.88 2.61
C LYS A 153 14.85 3.23 1.69
N SER A 154 15.94 2.46 1.78
CA SER A 154 17.14 2.60 0.94
C SER A 154 17.89 1.28 0.82
N SER A 155 18.92 1.22 -0.03
CA SER A 155 19.83 0.06 -0.16
C SER A 155 20.59 -0.25 1.12
N ASP A 156 20.78 0.73 2.00
CA ASP A 156 21.55 0.60 3.24
C ASP A 156 20.68 0.19 4.44
N SER A 157 19.36 0.13 4.26
CA SER A 157 18.40 -0.25 5.30
C SER A 157 18.62 -1.67 5.78
N ARG A 158 18.61 -1.87 7.10
CA ARG A 158 18.67 -3.17 7.75
C ARG A 158 17.27 -3.64 8.10
N TYR A 159 16.47 -3.91 7.07
CA TYR A 159 15.10 -4.35 7.25
C TYR A 159 15.01 -5.70 7.97
N THR A 160 13.91 -5.90 8.69
CA THR A 160 13.64 -7.17 9.39
C THR A 160 13.00 -8.19 8.44
N PHE A 161 13.59 -9.38 8.37
CA PHE A 161 13.01 -10.55 7.71
C PHE A 161 13.19 -11.79 8.59
N ASN A 162 12.07 -12.34 9.06
CA ASN A 162 12.08 -13.50 9.97
C ASN A 162 12.18 -14.82 9.16
N TYR A 163 13.35 -15.07 8.60
CA TYR A 163 13.60 -16.17 7.67
C TYR A 163 13.17 -17.53 8.20
N ASP A 164 13.58 -17.89 9.42
CA ASP A 164 13.27 -19.20 10.00
C ASP A 164 11.78 -19.37 10.29
N THR A 165 11.11 -18.33 10.76
CA THR A 165 9.64 -18.32 10.94
C THR A 165 8.92 -18.50 9.60
N MET A 166 9.35 -17.80 8.57
CA MET A 166 8.77 -17.93 7.22
C MET A 166 9.00 -19.32 6.64
N LYS A 167 10.16 -19.92 6.87
CA LYS A 167 10.43 -21.32 6.50
C LYS A 167 9.50 -22.31 7.21
N ALA A 168 9.35 -22.16 8.53
CA ALA A 168 8.48 -23.02 9.32
C ALA A 168 7.00 -22.98 8.88
N LEU A 169 6.57 -21.85 8.31
CA LEU A 169 5.22 -21.69 7.72
C LEU A 169 5.10 -22.31 6.31
N ASN A 170 6.18 -22.77 5.71
CA ASN A 170 6.24 -23.31 4.35
C ASN A 170 6.96 -24.65 4.30
N ASP A 171 6.60 -25.58 5.17
CA ASP A 171 7.13 -26.96 5.23
C ASP A 171 8.67 -27.02 5.26
N ASP A 172 9.29 -26.15 6.05
CA ASP A 172 10.75 -25.97 6.15
C ASP A 172 11.46 -25.59 4.84
N LEU A 173 10.72 -25.18 3.83
CA LEU A 173 11.25 -24.62 2.60
C LEU A 173 11.25 -23.08 2.64
N GLN A 174 12.19 -22.47 1.94
CA GLN A 174 12.20 -21.01 1.81
C GLN A 174 10.88 -20.51 1.26
N MET A 175 10.27 -19.50 1.95
CA MET A 175 9.01 -18.89 1.52
C MET A 175 9.18 -18.27 0.13
N ARG A 176 8.18 -18.50 -0.70
CA ARG A 176 8.13 -18.00 -2.08
C ARG A 176 7.36 -16.69 -2.15
N SER A 177 7.54 -15.96 -3.24
CA SER A 177 6.82 -14.71 -3.53
C SER A 177 5.48 -14.92 -4.25
N ASP A 178 4.93 -16.14 -4.24
CA ASP A 178 3.59 -16.45 -4.76
C ASP A 178 2.75 -17.12 -3.68
N TRP A 179 1.78 -16.38 -3.14
CA TRP A 179 0.94 -16.85 -2.05
C TRP A 179 -0.47 -17.16 -2.54
N THR A 180 -1.04 -18.28 -2.11
CA THR A 180 -2.42 -18.65 -2.44
C THR A 180 -3.29 -18.48 -1.21
N LEU A 181 -4.14 -17.44 -1.22
CA LEU A 181 -5.05 -17.11 -0.13
C LEU A 181 -6.44 -16.79 -0.68
N PRO A 182 -7.52 -17.10 0.04
CA PRO A 182 -8.86 -16.71 -0.37
C PRO A 182 -9.07 -15.20 -0.24
N LEU A 183 -10.01 -14.67 -1.04
CA LEU A 183 -10.64 -13.39 -0.72
C LEU A 183 -11.46 -13.54 0.57
N CYS A 184 -11.43 -12.53 1.43
CA CYS A 184 -12.35 -12.44 2.55
C CYS A 184 -13.75 -12.15 1.98
N THR A 185 -14.61 -13.16 2.01
CA THR A 185 -16.05 -12.99 1.72
C THR A 185 -16.72 -12.73 3.04
N GLY A 186 -16.89 -11.47 3.40
CA GLY A 186 -17.48 -11.09 4.68
C GLY A 186 -18.65 -12.01 5.10
N GLY A 187 -18.58 -12.54 6.31
CA GLY A 187 -19.63 -13.33 6.98
C GLY A 187 -20.43 -12.42 7.88
#